data_0a226c72012ff38ac2e9a285c8d18f20
#
_entry.id   0a226c72012ff38ac2e9a285c8d18f20
#
_cell.length_a   1.000
_cell.length_b   1.000
_cell.length_c   1.000
_cell.angle_alpha   90.00
_cell.angle_beta   90.00
_cell.angle_gamma   90.00
#
_symmetry.space_group_name_H-M   'P 1'
#
loop_
_entity.id
_entity.type
_entity.pdbx_description
1 polymer ?
#
loop_
_entity_poly.entity_id
_entity_poly.type
_entity_poly.pdbx_seq_one_letter_code
_entity_poly.pdbx_strand_id
1 'polypeptide(L)'
;TNQIANYAYVEWSDNVKISDQAPADYVSQLEERFSAAELEKMYYYHALPRNWPQMKYETFLERRRELMAAIIREGYDRLTSGEQIDVRSEEFNLDSLMEIGESETVEFKSTLRINMHTGEPDKRMEYAVLRTLAGFLNTNGGTLITGVADDGAALGIEVDKFPNEDKMSLHLANIVKSRMGPHAMTLIHPHFEEYEDEKVFVVRCPSAPVPVFVKDNNDERFY
;
A
#
# COMPACT_ATOMS: atom_id res chain seq x y z
N THR A 1 8.25 33.24 -1.83
CA THR A 1 7.63 33.35 -0.51
C THR A 1 7.37 31.92 0.00
N ASN A 2 8.03 31.54 1.12
CA ASN A 2 7.90 30.20 1.71
C ASN A 2 6.55 30.09 2.43
N GLN A 3 5.51 29.64 1.72
CA GLN A 3 4.19 29.39 2.28
C GLN A 3 3.81 27.92 1.98
N ILE A 4 3.19 27.24 2.95
CA ILE A 4 2.82 25.84 2.81
C ILE A 4 1.92 25.60 1.57
N ALA A 5 1.06 26.56 1.24
CA ALA A 5 0.21 26.51 0.05
C ALA A 5 0.99 26.58 -1.29
N ASN A 6 2.31 26.74 -1.25
CA ASN A 6 3.18 26.72 -2.44
C ASN A 6 3.93 25.40 -2.62
N TYR A 7 3.76 24.42 -1.71
CA TYR A 7 4.46 23.16 -1.78
C TYR A 7 3.52 22.04 -2.22
N ALA A 8 3.99 21.17 -3.11
CA ALA A 8 3.36 19.92 -3.48
C ALA A 8 4.41 18.81 -3.51
N TYR A 9 3.98 17.59 -3.23
CA TYR A 9 4.84 16.42 -3.41
C TYR A 9 4.89 16.06 -4.90
N VAL A 10 6.10 15.90 -5.42
CA VAL A 10 6.38 15.49 -6.80
C VAL A 10 7.52 14.49 -6.75
N GLU A 11 7.50 13.47 -7.57
CA GLU A 11 8.61 12.53 -7.67
C GLU A 11 9.91 13.24 -8.05
N TRP A 12 11.04 12.75 -7.52
CA TRP A 12 12.33 13.39 -7.75
C TRP A 12 12.67 13.53 -9.23
N SER A 13 12.40 12.47 -10.01
CA SER A 13 12.65 12.46 -11.46
C SER A 13 11.83 13.49 -12.23
N ASP A 14 10.59 13.71 -11.82
CA ASP A 14 9.70 14.72 -12.43
C ASP A 14 10.09 16.12 -11.96
N ASN A 15 10.43 16.30 -10.69
CA ASN A 15 10.89 17.58 -10.17
C ASN A 15 12.14 18.08 -10.90
N VAL A 16 13.09 17.18 -11.21
CA VAL A 16 14.28 17.52 -11.98
C VAL A 16 13.92 17.95 -13.41
N LYS A 17 12.96 17.27 -14.06
CA LYS A 17 12.49 17.63 -15.42
C LYS A 17 11.73 18.94 -15.45
N ILE A 18 10.88 19.18 -14.46
CA ILE A 18 10.09 20.43 -14.32
C ILE A 18 11.02 21.62 -14.14
N SER A 19 12.03 21.51 -13.27
CA SER A 19 12.99 22.58 -12.99
C SER A 19 12.29 23.92 -12.69
N ASP A 20 12.49 24.93 -13.54
CA ASP A 20 11.92 26.28 -13.45
C ASP A 20 10.81 26.57 -14.46
N GLN A 21 10.27 25.52 -15.11
CA GLN A 21 9.19 25.68 -16.09
C GLN A 21 7.90 26.20 -15.46
N ALA A 22 7.15 26.99 -16.22
CA ALA A 22 5.85 27.45 -15.76
C ALA A 22 4.82 26.28 -15.76
N PRO A 23 3.90 26.23 -14.77
CA PRO A 23 2.92 25.15 -14.69
C PRO A 23 2.11 24.92 -15.98
N ALA A 24 1.81 26.00 -16.72
CA ALA A 24 1.08 25.90 -17.99
C ALA A 24 1.84 25.09 -19.05
N ASP A 25 3.16 24.94 -18.94
CA ASP A 25 3.99 24.31 -19.96
C ASP A 25 4.16 22.79 -19.73
N TYR A 26 4.04 22.31 -18.48
CA TYR A 26 4.32 20.91 -18.14
C TYR A 26 3.15 20.11 -17.58
N VAL A 27 2.15 20.79 -16.95
CA VAL A 27 1.10 20.06 -16.20
C VAL A 27 0.28 19.15 -17.11
N SER A 28 -0.09 19.60 -18.30
CA SER A 28 -0.86 18.75 -19.23
C SER A 28 -0.13 17.45 -19.59
N GLN A 29 1.19 17.50 -19.78
CA GLN A 29 1.99 16.32 -20.10
C GLN A 29 2.09 15.35 -18.90
N LEU A 30 2.09 15.89 -17.67
CA LEU A 30 2.03 15.04 -16.46
C LEU A 30 0.67 14.40 -16.31
N GLU A 31 -0.40 15.13 -16.55
CA GLU A 31 -1.78 14.66 -16.42
C GLU A 31 -2.15 13.55 -17.42
N GLU A 32 -1.56 13.57 -18.62
CA GLU A 32 -1.75 12.51 -19.63
C GLU A 32 -1.34 11.11 -19.16
N ARG A 33 -0.54 11.02 -18.12
CA ARG A 33 -0.07 9.74 -17.56
C ARG A 33 -1.07 9.08 -16.61
N PHE A 34 -2.13 9.77 -16.23
CA PHE A 34 -3.07 9.35 -15.19
C PHE A 34 -4.48 9.24 -15.74
N SER A 35 -5.26 8.32 -15.22
CA SER A 35 -6.68 8.22 -15.48
C SER A 35 -7.45 9.42 -14.88
N ALA A 36 -8.67 9.65 -15.35
CA ALA A 36 -9.51 10.73 -14.81
C ALA A 36 -9.78 10.57 -13.30
N ALA A 37 -9.93 9.33 -12.81
CA ALA A 37 -10.17 9.03 -11.41
C ALA A 37 -8.92 9.32 -10.55
N GLU A 38 -7.72 8.98 -11.04
CA GLU A 38 -6.46 9.30 -10.35
C GLU A 38 -6.23 10.80 -10.29
N LEU A 39 -6.49 11.52 -11.39
CA LEU A 39 -6.39 12.99 -11.42
C LEU A 39 -7.36 13.64 -10.42
N GLU A 40 -8.58 13.13 -10.27
CA GLU A 40 -9.50 13.62 -9.24
C GLU A 40 -8.96 13.46 -7.84
N LYS A 41 -8.43 12.26 -7.51
CA LYS A 41 -7.76 12.00 -6.22
C LYS A 41 -6.56 12.93 -6.02
N MET A 42 -5.70 13.08 -7.02
CA MET A 42 -4.54 13.97 -6.96
C MET A 42 -4.95 15.43 -6.69
N TYR A 43 -5.91 15.96 -7.44
CA TYR A 43 -6.41 17.32 -7.26
C TYR A 43 -6.98 17.53 -5.86
N TYR A 44 -7.73 16.55 -5.34
CA TYR A 44 -8.26 16.59 -3.98
C TYR A 44 -7.13 16.57 -2.94
N TYR A 45 -6.28 15.55 -2.90
CA TYR A 45 -5.26 15.41 -1.85
C TYR A 45 -4.18 16.50 -1.89
N HIS A 46 -3.85 17.01 -3.07
CA HIS A 46 -2.93 18.13 -3.22
C HIS A 46 -3.61 19.50 -3.05
N ALA A 47 -4.93 19.52 -2.82
CA ALA A 47 -5.73 20.75 -2.71
C ALA A 47 -5.51 21.69 -3.91
N LEU A 48 -5.51 21.15 -5.13
CA LEU A 48 -5.25 21.92 -6.34
C LEU A 48 -6.55 22.43 -6.95
N PRO A 49 -6.67 23.74 -7.25
CA PRO A 49 -7.78 24.26 -8.06
C PRO A 49 -7.74 23.69 -9.49
N ARG A 50 -8.90 23.37 -10.09
CA ARG A 50 -8.98 22.67 -11.40
C ARG A 50 -8.18 23.32 -12.54
N ASN A 51 -8.07 24.63 -12.56
CA ASN A 51 -7.35 25.38 -13.60
C ASN A 51 -6.12 26.12 -13.08
N TRP A 52 -5.50 25.57 -12.03
CA TRP A 52 -4.38 26.18 -11.35
C TRP A 52 -3.18 26.55 -12.26
N PRO A 53 -2.86 25.81 -13.35
CA PRO A 53 -1.73 26.14 -14.21
C PRO A 53 -1.86 27.51 -14.91
N GLN A 54 -3.10 27.99 -15.12
CA GLN A 54 -3.39 29.27 -15.77
C GLN A 54 -3.74 30.38 -14.78
N MET A 55 -3.74 30.08 -13.47
CA MET A 55 -4.09 31.07 -12.44
C MET A 55 -2.95 32.06 -12.19
N LYS A 56 -3.30 33.29 -11.85
CA LYS A 56 -2.35 34.20 -11.21
C LYS A 56 -1.93 33.66 -9.86
N TYR A 57 -0.66 33.80 -9.52
CA TYR A 57 -0.06 33.20 -8.33
C TYR A 57 -0.80 33.54 -7.02
N GLU A 58 -1.20 34.80 -6.85
CA GLU A 58 -1.94 35.25 -5.67
C GLU A 58 -3.30 34.55 -5.56
N THR A 59 -4.05 34.50 -6.66
CA THR A 59 -5.35 33.83 -6.72
C THR A 59 -5.22 32.32 -6.50
N PHE A 60 -4.17 31.71 -7.05
CA PHE A 60 -3.86 30.29 -6.81
C PHE A 60 -3.64 30.05 -5.32
N LEU A 61 -2.83 30.86 -4.64
CA LEU A 61 -2.55 30.69 -3.22
C LEU A 61 -3.80 30.86 -2.33
N GLU A 62 -4.65 31.84 -2.64
CA GLU A 62 -5.91 32.05 -1.92
C GLU A 62 -6.82 30.83 -2.07
N ARG A 63 -7.03 30.40 -3.29
CA ARG A 63 -7.91 29.26 -3.59
C ARG A 63 -7.39 27.95 -2.99
N ARG A 64 -6.08 27.73 -3.07
CA ARG A 64 -5.46 26.54 -2.51
C ARG A 64 -5.57 26.50 -0.98
N ARG A 65 -5.41 27.64 -0.29
CA ARG A 65 -5.63 27.70 1.17
C ARG A 65 -7.06 27.34 1.56
N GLU A 66 -8.04 27.80 0.80
CA GLU A 66 -9.46 27.43 1.03
C GLU A 66 -9.66 25.91 0.89
N LEU A 67 -9.12 25.30 -0.16
CA LEU A 67 -9.19 23.86 -0.39
C LEU A 67 -8.44 23.07 0.71
N MET A 68 -7.25 23.50 1.09
CA MET A 68 -6.50 22.87 2.20
C MET A 68 -7.29 22.95 3.51
N ALA A 69 -7.89 24.10 3.82
CA ALA A 69 -8.70 24.28 5.02
C ALA A 69 -9.95 23.38 5.01
N ALA A 70 -10.56 23.18 3.84
CA ALA A 70 -11.71 22.28 3.69
C ALA A 70 -11.32 20.82 3.94
N ILE A 71 -10.21 20.35 3.36
CA ILE A 71 -9.70 18.97 3.54
C ILE A 71 -9.30 18.73 5.01
N ILE A 72 -8.62 19.69 5.64
CA ILE A 72 -8.24 19.60 7.07
C ILE A 72 -9.49 19.51 7.94
N ARG A 73 -10.50 20.33 7.66
CA ARG A 73 -11.77 20.31 8.41
C ARG A 73 -12.49 18.98 8.24
N GLU A 74 -12.59 18.48 7.00
CA GLU A 74 -13.21 17.19 6.72
C GLU A 74 -12.48 16.07 7.46
N GLY A 75 -11.15 16.05 7.43
CA GLY A 75 -10.34 15.09 8.18
C GLY A 75 -10.55 15.20 9.70
N TYR A 76 -10.62 16.42 10.24
CA TYR A 76 -10.91 16.66 11.64
C TYR A 76 -12.31 16.18 12.03
N ASP A 77 -13.33 16.50 11.23
CA ASP A 77 -14.70 16.11 11.47
C ASP A 77 -14.85 14.58 11.45
N ARG A 78 -14.20 13.89 10.51
CA ARG A 78 -14.14 12.43 10.47
C ARG A 78 -13.49 11.83 11.72
N LEU A 79 -12.36 12.39 12.17
CA LEU A 79 -11.65 11.92 13.35
C LEU A 79 -12.44 12.15 14.66
N THR A 80 -13.27 13.19 14.72
CA THR A 80 -14.03 13.58 15.93
C THR A 80 -15.45 13.04 15.97
N SER A 81 -16.03 12.67 14.84
CA SER A 81 -17.40 12.10 14.76
C SER A 81 -17.52 10.72 15.42
N GLY A 82 -16.41 10.10 15.84
CA GLY A 82 -16.40 8.73 16.35
C GLY A 82 -16.72 7.68 15.28
N GLU A 83 -16.92 8.10 14.04
CA GLU A 83 -16.79 7.18 12.91
C GLU A 83 -15.39 6.58 13.01
N GLN A 84 -15.32 5.28 13.31
CA GLN A 84 -14.08 4.57 13.07
C GLN A 84 -13.70 4.93 11.64
N ILE A 85 -12.57 5.62 11.49
CA ILE A 85 -11.93 5.66 10.17
C ILE A 85 -11.68 4.19 9.90
N ASP A 86 -12.59 3.60 9.14
CA ASP A 86 -12.31 2.32 8.57
C ASP A 86 -11.16 2.61 7.61
N VAL A 87 -9.93 2.37 8.09
CA VAL A 87 -8.71 2.42 7.27
C VAL A 87 -8.84 1.40 6.12
N ARG A 88 -9.92 0.60 6.16
CA ARG A 88 -10.38 -0.29 5.09
C ARG A 88 -11.09 0.46 3.94
N SER A 89 -11.46 1.76 4.10
CA SER A 89 -12.26 2.50 3.12
C SER A 89 -11.49 3.47 2.20
N GLU A 90 -10.18 3.43 2.09
CA GLU A 90 -9.62 3.45 0.74
C GLU A 90 -10.00 2.09 0.20
N GLU A 91 -10.95 2.06 -0.72
CA GLU A 91 -11.47 0.84 -1.31
C GLU A 91 -10.28 -0.05 -1.67
N PHE A 92 -9.96 -0.96 -0.71
CA PHE A 92 -9.07 -2.05 -1.01
C PHE A 92 -9.82 -2.84 -2.07
N ASN A 93 -9.48 -2.60 -3.30
CA ASN A 93 -10.02 -3.33 -4.42
C ASN A 93 -8.96 -4.33 -4.84
N LEU A 94 -9.18 -5.58 -4.43
CA LEU A 94 -8.30 -6.69 -4.80
C LEU A 94 -8.13 -6.77 -6.32
N ASP A 95 -9.20 -6.58 -7.10
CA ASP A 95 -9.14 -6.61 -8.56
C ASP A 95 -8.16 -5.57 -9.11
N SER A 96 -8.17 -4.36 -8.55
CA SER A 96 -7.23 -3.32 -8.95
C SER A 96 -5.77 -3.67 -8.62
N LEU A 97 -5.51 -4.35 -7.49
CA LEU A 97 -4.16 -4.81 -7.16
C LEU A 97 -3.71 -5.96 -8.08
N MET A 98 -4.64 -6.84 -8.43
CA MET A 98 -4.36 -7.93 -9.37
C MET A 98 -4.07 -7.41 -10.78
N GLU A 99 -4.76 -6.34 -11.22
CA GLU A 99 -4.48 -5.67 -12.50
C GLU A 99 -3.11 -4.95 -12.51
N ILE A 100 -2.70 -4.35 -11.39
CA ILE A 100 -1.39 -3.69 -11.25
C ILE A 100 -0.27 -4.74 -11.30
N GLY A 101 -0.49 -5.91 -10.72
CA GLY A 101 0.51 -6.96 -10.58
C GLY A 101 1.55 -6.68 -9.49
N GLU A 102 2.62 -7.46 -9.46
CA GLU A 102 3.72 -7.27 -8.51
C GLU A 102 4.41 -5.91 -8.70
N SER A 103 4.69 -5.24 -7.59
CA SER A 103 5.25 -3.89 -7.55
C SER A 103 6.03 -3.66 -6.24
N GLU A 104 6.49 -2.43 -5.99
CA GLU A 104 7.12 -2.07 -4.70
C GLU A 104 6.16 -2.25 -3.50
N THR A 105 4.84 -2.24 -3.73
CA THR A 105 3.81 -2.31 -2.70
C THR A 105 2.85 -3.50 -2.83
N VAL A 106 3.03 -4.34 -3.83
CA VAL A 106 2.22 -5.55 -4.06
C VAL A 106 3.13 -6.72 -4.36
N GLU A 107 2.93 -7.82 -3.66
CA GLU A 107 3.68 -9.06 -3.88
C GLU A 107 2.73 -10.26 -3.89
N PHE A 108 2.89 -11.14 -4.86
CA PHE A 108 2.15 -12.40 -4.98
C PHE A 108 3.00 -13.56 -4.46
N LYS A 109 2.34 -14.52 -3.83
CA LYS A 109 2.95 -15.79 -3.45
C LYS A 109 1.98 -16.93 -3.69
N SER A 110 2.45 -17.95 -4.36
CA SER A 110 1.62 -19.14 -4.62
C SER A 110 1.16 -19.80 -3.33
N THR A 111 1.96 -19.72 -2.26
CA THR A 111 1.69 -20.39 -0.96
C THR A 111 2.28 -19.62 0.21
N LEU A 112 1.71 -19.83 1.40
CA LEU A 112 2.27 -19.37 2.66
C LEU A 112 3.42 -20.29 3.14
N ARG A 113 3.29 -21.61 2.94
CA ARG A 113 4.21 -22.60 3.53
C ARG A 113 4.57 -23.79 2.64
N ILE A 114 3.81 -24.09 1.62
CA ILE A 114 4.03 -25.28 0.79
C ILE A 114 5.04 -25.00 -0.31
N ASN A 115 6.02 -25.86 -0.47
CA ASN A 115 6.86 -25.86 -1.65
C ASN A 115 6.12 -26.54 -2.80
N MET A 116 5.79 -25.78 -3.84
CA MET A 116 5.00 -26.24 -4.97
C MET A 116 5.63 -27.40 -5.76
N HIS A 117 6.96 -27.58 -5.70
CA HIS A 117 7.66 -28.67 -6.37
C HIS A 117 7.55 -30.00 -5.60
N THR A 118 7.57 -29.94 -4.28
CA THR A 118 7.54 -31.13 -3.42
C THR A 118 6.15 -31.45 -2.87
N GLY A 119 5.28 -30.44 -2.84
CA GLY A 119 3.96 -30.52 -2.24
C GLY A 119 3.98 -30.59 -0.71
N GLU A 120 5.14 -30.33 -0.07
CA GLU A 120 5.34 -30.45 1.37
C GLU A 120 5.64 -29.08 2.03
N PRO A 121 5.34 -28.90 3.33
CA PRO A 121 5.69 -27.70 4.06
C PRO A 121 7.20 -27.43 4.05
N ASP A 122 7.60 -26.21 3.75
CA ASP A 122 8.98 -25.78 3.67
C ASP A 122 9.17 -24.42 4.38
N LYS A 123 10.01 -24.40 5.40
CA LYS A 123 10.33 -23.19 6.16
C LYS A 123 10.92 -22.05 5.31
N ARG A 124 11.47 -22.37 4.15
CA ARG A 124 11.97 -21.34 3.22
C ARG A 124 10.83 -20.51 2.61
N MET A 125 9.66 -21.12 2.40
CA MET A 125 8.47 -20.41 1.91
C MET A 125 7.96 -19.48 3.01
N GLU A 126 7.82 -19.97 4.24
CA GLU A 126 7.47 -19.12 5.40
C GLU A 126 8.43 -17.95 5.56
N TYR A 127 9.73 -18.22 5.39
CA TYR A 127 10.76 -17.18 5.51
C TYR A 127 10.67 -16.14 4.38
N ALA A 128 10.35 -16.55 3.16
CA ALA A 128 10.12 -15.64 2.04
C ALA A 128 8.93 -14.70 2.34
N VAL A 129 7.82 -15.23 2.87
CA VAL A 129 6.69 -14.44 3.33
C VAL A 129 7.10 -13.42 4.39
N LEU A 130 7.81 -13.85 5.44
CA LEU A 130 8.25 -12.95 6.51
C LEU A 130 9.18 -11.84 6.00
N ARG A 131 10.02 -12.14 5.03
CA ARG A 131 10.91 -11.16 4.39
C ARG A 131 10.13 -10.10 3.62
N THR A 132 9.11 -10.50 2.87
CA THR A 132 8.21 -9.58 2.16
C THR A 132 7.47 -8.68 3.16
N LEU A 133 6.87 -9.26 4.22
CA LEU A 133 6.18 -8.47 5.25
C LEU A 133 7.11 -7.48 5.95
N ALA A 134 8.35 -7.88 6.26
CA ALA A 134 9.34 -6.98 6.85
C ALA A 134 9.74 -5.85 5.88
N GLY A 135 9.91 -6.16 4.59
CA GLY A 135 10.17 -5.17 3.56
C GLY A 135 9.06 -4.11 3.49
N PHE A 136 7.79 -4.53 3.47
CA PHE A 136 6.66 -3.60 3.48
C PHE A 136 6.60 -2.77 4.76
N LEU A 137 6.76 -3.38 5.92
CA LEU A 137 6.76 -2.66 7.20
C LEU A 137 7.90 -1.63 7.31
N ASN A 138 9.05 -1.90 6.70
CA ASN A 138 10.22 -1.02 6.73
C ASN A 138 10.26 0.04 5.62
N THR A 139 9.27 0.03 4.73
CA THR A 139 9.16 0.98 3.60
C THR A 139 7.84 1.75 3.66
N ASN A 140 7.18 1.94 2.54
CA ASN A 140 5.92 2.69 2.43
C ASN A 140 4.67 1.85 2.75
N GLY A 141 4.85 0.64 3.24
CA GLY A 141 3.78 -0.34 3.37
C GLY A 141 3.59 -1.15 2.09
N GLY A 142 2.62 -2.07 2.12
CA GLY A 142 2.29 -2.89 0.96
C GLY A 142 1.28 -3.98 1.29
N THR A 143 0.96 -4.78 0.28
CA THR A 143 0.02 -5.90 0.36
C THR A 143 0.64 -7.16 -0.18
N LEU A 144 0.71 -8.19 0.66
CA LEU A 144 1.04 -9.55 0.25
C LEU A 144 -0.25 -10.31 -0.04
N ILE A 145 -0.32 -10.98 -1.18
CA ILE A 145 -1.45 -11.83 -1.56
C ILE A 145 -0.90 -13.25 -1.74
N THR A 146 -1.42 -14.22 -0.97
CA THR A 146 -1.05 -15.63 -1.10
C THR A 146 -2.19 -16.46 -1.68
N GLY A 147 -1.87 -17.51 -2.42
CA GLY A 147 -2.82 -18.25 -3.25
C GLY A 147 -2.89 -17.70 -4.68
N VAL A 148 -1.85 -16.96 -5.10
CA VAL A 148 -1.74 -16.38 -6.45
C VAL A 148 -0.36 -16.74 -7.01
N ALA A 149 -0.32 -17.19 -8.25
CA ALA A 149 0.93 -17.45 -8.97
C ALA A 149 1.60 -16.15 -9.45
N ASP A 150 2.88 -16.22 -9.80
CA ASP A 150 3.66 -15.05 -10.26
C ASP A 150 3.11 -14.40 -11.54
N ASP A 151 2.31 -15.14 -12.33
CA ASP A 151 1.60 -14.63 -13.51
C ASP A 151 0.21 -14.05 -13.20
N GLY A 152 -0.18 -13.98 -11.92
CA GLY A 152 -1.45 -13.47 -11.46
C GLY A 152 -2.60 -14.48 -11.44
N ALA A 153 -2.37 -15.74 -11.84
CA ALA A 153 -3.42 -16.76 -11.81
C ALA A 153 -3.82 -17.13 -10.37
N ALA A 154 -5.13 -17.20 -10.10
CA ALA A 154 -5.64 -17.63 -8.81
C ALA A 154 -5.38 -19.14 -8.60
N LEU A 155 -4.76 -19.48 -7.49
CA LEU A 155 -4.47 -20.85 -7.05
C LEU A 155 -5.32 -21.25 -5.83
N GLY A 156 -5.82 -20.29 -5.11
CA GLY A 156 -6.54 -20.47 -3.86
C GLY A 156 -5.66 -20.81 -2.66
N ILE A 157 -6.25 -20.78 -1.47
CA ILE A 157 -5.56 -21.09 -0.19
C ILE A 157 -5.46 -22.60 0.08
N GLU A 158 -6.20 -23.42 -0.63
CA GLU A 158 -6.22 -24.88 -0.48
C GLU A 158 -4.87 -25.52 -0.76
N VAL A 159 -4.06 -24.88 -1.59
CA VAL A 159 -2.67 -25.30 -1.87
C VAL A 159 -1.82 -25.38 -0.61
N ASP A 160 -2.11 -24.56 0.40
CA ASP A 160 -1.40 -24.53 1.67
C ASP A 160 -1.81 -25.65 2.66
N LYS A 161 -2.86 -26.39 2.33
CA LYS A 161 -3.31 -27.57 3.11
C LYS A 161 -3.57 -27.25 4.58
N PHE A 162 -4.11 -26.06 4.87
CA PHE A 162 -4.62 -25.78 6.21
C PHE A 162 -6.03 -26.35 6.37
N PRO A 163 -6.41 -26.80 7.58
CA PRO A 163 -7.77 -27.31 7.82
C PRO A 163 -8.89 -26.29 7.60
N ASN A 164 -8.59 -25.01 7.81
CA ASN A 164 -9.48 -23.87 7.62
C ASN A 164 -8.71 -22.54 7.69
N GLU A 165 -9.40 -21.44 7.41
CA GLU A 165 -8.87 -20.07 7.42
C GLU A 165 -8.30 -19.65 8.79
N ASP A 166 -8.97 -20.03 9.90
CA ASP A 166 -8.49 -19.73 11.25
C ASP A 166 -7.13 -20.35 11.51
N LYS A 167 -6.89 -21.58 11.03
CA LYS A 167 -5.59 -22.25 11.18
C LYS A 167 -4.51 -21.61 10.33
N MET A 168 -4.84 -21.12 9.15
CA MET A 168 -3.92 -20.37 8.31
C MET A 168 -3.55 -19.03 8.96
N SER A 169 -4.54 -18.26 9.41
CA SER A 169 -4.32 -17.00 10.13
C SER A 169 -3.51 -17.20 11.41
N LEU A 170 -3.82 -18.22 12.21
CA LEU A 170 -3.08 -18.55 13.42
C LEU A 170 -1.62 -18.94 13.12
N HIS A 171 -1.39 -19.68 12.04
CA HIS A 171 -0.04 -20.04 11.60
C HIS A 171 0.78 -18.79 11.25
N LEU A 172 0.22 -17.90 10.42
CA LEU A 172 0.87 -16.61 10.12
C LEU A 172 1.20 -15.83 11.40
N ALA A 173 0.22 -15.69 12.31
CA ALA A 173 0.42 -14.99 13.57
C ALA A 173 1.57 -15.58 14.40
N ASN A 174 1.68 -16.91 14.44
CA ASN A 174 2.72 -17.60 15.19
C ASN A 174 4.11 -17.38 14.57
N ILE A 175 4.27 -17.49 13.25
CA ILE A 175 5.57 -17.27 12.59
C ILE A 175 6.00 -15.80 12.67
N VAL A 176 5.08 -14.84 12.52
CA VAL A 176 5.37 -13.41 12.70
C VAL A 176 5.79 -13.12 14.12
N LYS A 177 5.03 -13.55 15.14
CA LYS A 177 5.38 -13.33 16.56
C LYS A 177 6.73 -13.93 16.92
N SER A 178 7.02 -15.14 16.44
CA SER A 178 8.26 -15.83 16.77
C SER A 178 9.50 -15.26 16.09
N ARG A 179 9.33 -14.75 14.85
CA ARG A 179 10.45 -14.32 13.99
C ARG A 179 10.61 -12.80 13.90
N MET A 180 9.52 -12.02 14.01
CA MET A 180 9.53 -10.56 13.91
C MET A 180 9.14 -9.88 15.23
N GLY A 181 8.67 -10.66 16.19
CA GLY A 181 8.22 -10.17 17.51
C GLY A 181 6.73 -9.81 17.54
N PRO A 182 6.17 -9.72 18.76
CA PRO A 182 4.72 -9.49 18.93
C PRO A 182 4.26 -8.14 18.41
N HIS A 183 5.11 -7.13 18.38
CA HIS A 183 4.78 -5.80 17.88
C HIS A 183 4.48 -5.83 16.37
N ALA A 184 5.25 -6.55 15.56
CA ALA A 184 5.00 -6.66 14.13
C ALA A 184 3.60 -7.25 13.84
N MET A 185 3.11 -8.19 14.67
CA MET A 185 1.76 -8.74 14.50
C MET A 185 0.64 -7.72 14.70
N THR A 186 0.85 -6.68 15.47
CA THR A 186 -0.16 -5.62 15.67
C THR A 186 -0.27 -4.66 14.49
N LEU A 187 0.71 -4.69 13.59
CA LEU A 187 0.78 -3.82 12.44
C LEU A 187 0.21 -4.46 11.17
N ILE A 188 0.22 -5.79 11.07
CA ILE A 188 -0.29 -6.48 9.88
C ILE A 188 -1.78 -6.79 10.00
N HIS A 189 -2.48 -6.74 8.87
CA HIS A 189 -3.93 -6.93 8.78
C HIS A 189 -4.27 -8.06 7.81
N PRO A 190 -4.23 -9.35 8.27
CA PRO A 190 -4.58 -10.49 7.45
C PRO A 190 -6.10 -10.63 7.32
N HIS A 191 -6.58 -10.96 6.12
CA HIS A 191 -7.97 -11.29 5.83
C HIS A 191 -8.06 -12.18 4.59
N PHE A 192 -9.24 -12.73 4.30
CA PHE A 192 -9.49 -13.55 3.13
C PHE A 192 -10.43 -12.83 2.18
N GLU A 193 -10.18 -12.97 0.88
CA GLU A 193 -11.04 -12.45 -0.17
C GLU A 193 -11.24 -13.48 -1.28
N GLU A 194 -12.29 -13.32 -2.09
CA GLU A 194 -12.54 -14.13 -3.27
C GLU A 194 -12.00 -13.41 -4.50
N TYR A 195 -11.26 -14.14 -5.34
CA TYR A 195 -10.75 -13.71 -6.62
C TYR A 195 -10.81 -14.85 -7.63
N GLU A 196 -11.47 -14.64 -8.79
CA GLU A 196 -11.67 -15.66 -9.85
C GLU A 196 -12.22 -17.01 -9.33
N ASP A 197 -13.24 -16.95 -8.48
CA ASP A 197 -13.87 -18.13 -7.83
C ASP A 197 -12.95 -18.88 -6.85
N GLU A 198 -11.74 -18.38 -6.60
CA GLU A 198 -10.79 -18.92 -5.63
C GLU A 198 -10.66 -18.01 -4.42
N LYS A 199 -10.42 -18.58 -3.25
CA LYS A 199 -10.16 -17.81 -2.05
C LYS A 199 -8.67 -17.54 -1.90
N VAL A 200 -8.29 -16.27 -1.74
CA VAL A 200 -6.92 -15.82 -1.53
C VAL A 200 -6.74 -15.24 -0.13
N PHE A 201 -5.52 -15.29 0.39
CA PHE A 201 -5.20 -14.73 1.69
C PHE A 201 -4.38 -13.45 1.53
N VAL A 202 -4.94 -12.35 1.95
CA VAL A 202 -4.41 -11.01 1.81
C VAL A 202 -3.86 -10.52 3.14
N VAL A 203 -2.64 -9.98 3.12
CA VAL A 203 -1.99 -9.42 4.32
C VAL A 203 -1.54 -7.99 4.03
N ARG A 204 -2.26 -7.01 4.60
CA ARG A 204 -1.91 -5.60 4.46
C ARG A 204 -0.91 -5.18 5.54
N CYS A 205 0.11 -4.44 5.12
CA CYS A 205 1.17 -3.94 5.98
C CYS A 205 1.26 -2.41 5.82
N PRO A 206 0.96 -1.59 6.83
CA PRO A 206 1.33 -0.18 6.83
C PRO A 206 2.84 -0.01 7.00
N SER A 207 3.37 1.18 6.77
CA SER A 207 4.73 1.52 7.19
C SER A 207 4.84 1.47 8.72
N ALA A 208 5.86 0.78 9.23
CA ALA A 208 6.09 0.68 10.67
C ALA A 208 6.77 1.94 11.21
N PRO A 209 6.42 2.41 12.42
CA PRO A 209 7.04 3.58 13.04
C PRO A 209 8.48 3.32 13.54
N VAL A 210 8.86 2.05 13.63
CA VAL A 210 10.20 1.60 14.07
C VAL A 210 10.66 0.44 13.18
N PRO A 211 11.98 0.27 12.98
CA PRO A 211 12.51 -0.81 12.17
C PRO A 211 12.07 -2.18 12.65
N VAL A 212 11.70 -3.06 11.72
CA VAL A 212 11.29 -4.44 11.96
C VAL A 212 12.34 -5.38 11.40
N PHE A 213 12.81 -6.31 12.24
CA PHE A 213 13.83 -7.29 11.89
C PHE A 213 13.23 -8.69 11.83
N VAL A 214 13.77 -9.53 10.96
CA VAL A 214 13.41 -10.95 10.87
C VAL A 214 14.52 -11.80 11.48
N LYS A 215 14.19 -12.63 12.46
CA LYS A 215 15.14 -13.59 13.07
C LYS A 215 15.35 -14.78 12.13
N ASP A 216 16.62 -15.00 11.78
CA ASP A 216 17.08 -16.16 11.01
C ASP A 216 18.13 -16.90 11.83
N ASN A 217 17.70 -17.95 12.54
CA ASN A 217 18.49 -18.66 13.54
C ASN A 217 18.98 -17.70 14.66
N ASN A 218 20.27 -17.37 14.68
CA ASN A 218 20.89 -16.47 15.67
C ASN A 218 21.09 -15.04 15.14
N ASP A 219 20.75 -14.78 13.89
CA ASP A 219 20.91 -13.48 13.25
C ASP A 219 19.57 -12.73 13.16
N GLU A 220 19.62 -11.41 13.29
CA GLU A 220 18.48 -10.52 12.97
C GLU A 220 18.80 -9.79 11.65
N ARG A 221 17.90 -9.88 10.69
CA ARG A 221 18.06 -9.28 9.36
C ARG A 221 17.04 -8.20 9.13
N PHE A 222 17.50 -7.09 8.56
CA PHE A 222 16.68 -5.98 8.08
C PHE A 222 16.40 -6.18 6.59
N TYR A 223 15.18 -5.93 6.15
CA TYR A 223 14.73 -6.03 4.78
C TYR A 223 14.00 -4.77 4.35
#